data_0402530bec61ad553f04c9347a5aa821
#
_entry.id   0402530bec61ad553f04c9347a5aa821
#
_cell.length_a   1.000
_cell.length_b   1.000
_cell.length_c   1.000
_cell.angle_alpha   90.00
_cell.angle_beta   90.00
_cell.angle_gamma   90.00
#
_symmetry.space_group_name_H-M   'P 1'
#
loop_
_entity.id
_entity.type
_entity.pdbx_description
1 polymer ?
#
loop_
_entity_poly.entity_id
_entity_poly.type
_entity_poly.pdbx_seq_one_letter_code
_entity_poly.pdbx_strand_id
1 'polypeptide(L)'
;NVTPYHLNVSEGDYYFSTNEYLPSGGTDITFTMYYRDGLSGWTTSATTEVINGYDDNSGTISPLPLSAFTKHTLYVIGEGVNEQYFLVLGQTQYPTLIQTEDDLLPIPQPYFDDSVTQIASIYIQQGSVNIIGIEDIRPVIGFKAGGINASSLHGNLLGLSADDHTQYLLVDGSRAMVGDINMGTNNINNTNIVNSNQ
;
A
#
# COMPACT_ATOMS: atom_id res chain seq x y z
N ASN A 1 27.26 8.22 12.17
CA ASN A 1 26.87 8.54 10.79
C ASN A 1 26.00 7.39 10.32
N VAL A 2 24.71 7.58 10.31
CA VAL A 2 23.80 6.64 9.61
C VAL A 2 24.02 6.90 8.14
N THR A 3 24.44 5.89 7.41
CA THR A 3 24.54 5.97 5.95
C THR A 3 23.14 6.13 5.40
N PRO A 4 22.85 7.07 4.50
CA PRO A 4 21.50 7.56 4.24
C PRO A 4 20.51 6.56 3.62
N TYR A 5 20.98 5.41 3.13
CA TYR A 5 20.17 4.38 2.48
C TYR A 5 20.24 3.01 3.17
N HIS A 6 20.70 2.94 4.40
CA HIS A 6 20.74 1.71 5.19
C HIS A 6 19.47 1.49 5.99
N LEU A 7 19.11 0.24 6.22
CA LEU A 7 17.91 -0.15 6.94
C LEU A 7 18.25 -0.73 8.30
N ASN A 8 17.50 -0.29 9.31
CA ASN A 8 17.46 -0.90 10.63
C ASN A 8 16.07 -1.55 10.80
N VAL A 9 16.06 -2.80 11.19
CA VAL A 9 14.82 -3.54 11.46
C VAL A 9 14.81 -3.91 12.94
N SER A 10 13.72 -3.59 13.64
CA SER A 10 13.51 -4.02 15.02
C SER A 10 13.11 -5.50 15.07
N GLU A 11 13.34 -6.12 16.21
CA GLU A 11 12.76 -7.43 16.51
C GLU A 11 11.23 -7.42 16.32
N GLY A 12 10.66 -8.58 16.07
CA GLY A 12 9.24 -8.74 15.88
C GLY A 12 8.82 -10.20 15.92
N ASP A 13 7.55 -10.44 15.70
CA ASP A 13 6.96 -11.75 15.58
C ASP A 13 6.04 -11.83 14.35
N TYR A 14 6.02 -12.96 13.70
CA TYR A 14 5.03 -13.25 12.67
C TYR A 14 4.66 -14.75 12.66
N TYR A 15 3.49 -15.03 12.12
CA TYR A 15 2.96 -16.39 12.05
C TYR A 15 2.83 -16.81 10.59
N PHE A 16 3.35 -18.00 10.29
CA PHE A 16 3.08 -18.66 9.04
C PHE A 16 2.43 -20.02 9.33
N SER A 17 1.17 -20.16 8.92
CA SER A 17 0.31 -21.28 9.34
C SER A 17 0.19 -21.32 10.87
N THR A 18 0.66 -22.38 11.50
CA THR A 18 0.66 -22.57 12.97
C THR A 18 2.02 -22.30 13.63
N ASN A 19 3.02 -21.94 12.84
CA ASN A 19 4.37 -21.71 13.34
C ASN A 19 4.58 -20.21 13.58
N GLU A 20 5.12 -19.91 14.75
CA GLU A 20 5.61 -18.59 15.13
C GLU A 20 7.07 -18.46 14.71
N TYR A 21 7.46 -17.31 14.22
CA TYR A 21 8.82 -16.92 13.87
C TYR A 21 9.16 -15.62 14.56
N LEU A 22 10.34 -15.54 15.16
CA LEU A 22 10.83 -14.42 15.97
C LEU A 22 12.10 -13.81 15.35
N PRO A 23 12.00 -13.04 14.25
CA PRO A 23 13.16 -12.37 13.69
C PRO A 23 13.72 -11.37 14.70
N SER A 24 15.04 -11.38 14.85
CA SER A 24 15.76 -10.55 15.81
C SER A 24 15.96 -9.12 15.33
N GLY A 25 15.83 -8.90 14.03
CA GLY A 25 16.14 -7.61 13.44
C GLY A 25 17.64 -7.34 13.41
N GLY A 26 18.00 -6.09 13.16
CA GLY A 26 19.40 -5.66 13.14
C GLY A 26 19.59 -4.23 12.69
N THR A 27 20.81 -3.76 12.88
CA THR A 27 21.29 -2.49 12.35
C THR A 27 22.07 -2.75 11.07
N ASP A 28 21.87 -1.91 10.04
CA ASP A 28 22.53 -2.06 8.73
C ASP A 28 22.32 -3.47 8.15
N ILE A 29 21.06 -3.92 8.13
CA ILE A 29 20.75 -5.27 7.68
C ILE A 29 21.23 -5.51 6.25
N THR A 30 21.74 -6.72 6.00
CA THR A 30 21.97 -7.19 4.65
C THR A 30 20.69 -7.77 4.09
N PHE A 31 20.35 -7.40 2.87
CA PHE A 31 19.18 -7.93 2.17
C PHE A 31 19.50 -8.28 0.72
N THR A 32 18.69 -9.16 0.14
CA THR A 32 18.78 -9.51 -1.28
C THR A 32 17.74 -8.70 -2.04
N MET A 33 18.20 -7.85 -2.97
CA MET A 33 17.32 -7.15 -3.90
C MET A 33 16.79 -8.09 -4.97
N TYR A 34 15.54 -7.90 -5.35
CA TYR A 34 14.85 -8.60 -6.43
C TYR A 34 14.32 -7.61 -7.45
N TYR A 35 14.64 -7.82 -8.72
CA TYR A 35 14.12 -7.09 -9.87
C TYR A 35 13.98 -8.02 -11.07
N ARG A 36 13.10 -7.69 -12.02
CA ARG A 36 12.81 -8.53 -13.19
C ARG A 36 14.00 -8.55 -14.16
N ASP A 37 14.20 -9.68 -14.81
CA ASP A 37 15.34 -9.92 -15.72
C ASP A 37 15.09 -9.42 -17.18
N GLY A 38 13.97 -8.75 -17.42
CA GLY A 38 13.59 -8.29 -18.76
C GLY A 38 12.90 -9.37 -19.61
N LEU A 39 12.76 -10.56 -19.08
CA LEU A 39 12.07 -11.71 -19.72
C LEU A 39 10.91 -12.16 -18.83
N SER A 40 11.03 -13.31 -18.23
CA SER A 40 9.99 -13.87 -17.33
C SER A 40 10.54 -14.30 -15.98
N GLY A 41 11.79 -13.99 -15.71
CA GLY A 41 12.50 -14.34 -14.48
C GLY A 41 12.88 -13.13 -13.63
N TRP A 42 13.72 -13.41 -12.64
CA TRP A 42 14.16 -12.46 -11.65
C TRP A 42 15.68 -12.49 -11.48
N THR A 43 16.25 -11.32 -11.32
CA THR A 43 17.67 -11.11 -10.97
C THR A 43 17.76 -10.72 -9.51
N THR A 44 18.82 -11.16 -8.83
CA THR A 44 19.05 -10.88 -7.42
C THR A 44 20.43 -10.29 -7.19
N SER A 45 20.55 -9.42 -6.19
CA SER A 45 21.84 -8.86 -5.74
C SER A 45 21.81 -8.61 -4.24
N ALA A 46 22.76 -9.15 -3.50
CA ALA A 46 22.89 -8.89 -2.07
C ALA A 46 23.56 -7.52 -1.82
N THR A 47 23.01 -6.76 -0.87
CA THR A 47 23.49 -5.44 -0.49
C THR A 47 23.05 -5.07 0.92
N THR A 48 23.64 -4.01 1.47
CA THR A 48 23.18 -3.34 2.72
C THR A 48 22.55 -1.99 2.45
N GLU A 49 22.54 -1.55 1.18
CA GLU A 49 22.12 -0.20 0.79
C GLU A 49 20.92 -0.27 -0.15
N VAL A 50 19.85 0.45 0.18
CA VAL A 50 18.67 0.62 -0.69
C VAL A 50 19.08 1.46 -1.90
N ILE A 51 18.71 1.01 -3.08
CA ILE A 51 19.11 1.66 -4.32
C ILE A 51 18.16 2.81 -4.71
N ASN A 52 18.74 3.89 -5.24
CA ASN A 52 18.00 5.00 -5.83
C ASN A 52 17.71 4.71 -7.32
N GLY A 53 16.82 3.77 -7.56
CA GLY A 53 16.43 3.31 -8.88
C GLY A 53 15.16 2.48 -8.80
N TYR A 54 14.68 2.00 -9.92
CA TYR A 54 13.48 1.18 -10.00
C TYR A 54 13.62 0.07 -11.06
N ASP A 55 12.74 -0.91 -10.99
CA ASP A 55 12.65 -2.04 -11.92
C ASP A 55 11.67 -1.71 -13.05
N ASP A 56 12.17 -1.31 -14.20
CA ASP A 56 11.38 -1.06 -15.41
C ASP A 56 11.19 -2.30 -16.31
N ASN A 57 11.60 -3.47 -15.80
CA ASN A 57 11.57 -4.74 -16.53
C ASN A 57 12.54 -4.79 -17.72
N SER A 58 13.64 -4.02 -17.70
CA SER A 58 14.67 -4.07 -18.74
C SER A 58 15.78 -5.10 -18.51
N GLY A 59 15.73 -5.77 -17.34
CA GLY A 59 16.79 -6.69 -16.90
C GLY A 59 17.90 -6.00 -16.12
N THR A 60 17.80 -4.69 -15.94
CA THR A 60 18.73 -3.86 -15.14
C THR A 60 17.95 -2.89 -14.28
N ILE A 61 18.59 -2.39 -13.24
CA ILE A 61 17.98 -1.35 -12.41
C ILE A 61 18.11 0.00 -13.13
N SER A 62 16.96 0.60 -13.43
CA SER A 62 16.90 1.88 -14.12
C SER A 62 16.96 3.05 -13.15
N PRO A 63 17.69 4.13 -13.48
CA PRO A 63 17.70 5.31 -12.63
C PRO A 63 16.33 6.01 -12.65
N LEU A 64 15.91 6.52 -11.50
CA LEU A 64 14.73 7.37 -11.44
C LEU A 64 14.99 8.72 -12.15
N PRO A 65 14.02 9.27 -12.88
CA PRO A 65 14.07 10.66 -13.32
C PRO A 65 14.20 11.64 -12.15
N LEU A 66 14.80 12.79 -12.40
CA LEU A 66 14.98 13.81 -11.37
C LEU A 66 13.65 14.15 -10.66
N SER A 67 13.69 14.16 -9.35
CA SER A 67 12.54 14.39 -8.45
C SER A 67 11.42 13.32 -8.52
N ALA A 68 11.56 12.28 -9.31
CA ALA A 68 10.60 11.17 -9.32
C ALA A 68 10.76 10.29 -8.08
N PHE A 69 9.68 9.60 -7.75
CA PHE A 69 9.55 8.72 -6.59
C PHE A 69 9.34 7.29 -7.03
N THR A 70 9.71 6.35 -6.16
CA THR A 70 9.35 4.93 -6.28
C THR A 70 9.13 4.33 -4.89
N LYS A 71 8.45 3.18 -4.85
CA LYS A 71 8.16 2.42 -3.63
C LYS A 71 8.76 1.02 -3.75
N HIS A 72 9.69 0.69 -2.84
CA HIS A 72 10.19 -0.66 -2.66
C HIS A 72 9.46 -1.35 -1.53
N THR A 73 9.45 -2.70 -1.51
CA THR A 73 8.85 -3.46 -0.41
C THR A 73 9.89 -4.37 0.23
N LEU A 74 10.02 -4.27 1.54
CA LEU A 74 10.91 -5.12 2.35
C LEU A 74 10.12 -6.30 2.91
N TYR A 75 10.74 -7.48 2.84
CA TYR A 75 10.22 -8.75 3.32
C TYR A 75 11.20 -9.39 4.28
N VAL A 76 10.69 -10.28 5.14
CA VAL A 76 11.47 -11.11 6.04
C VAL A 76 11.04 -12.58 5.96
N ILE A 77 11.97 -13.48 6.14
CA ILE A 77 11.72 -14.91 6.33
C ILE A 77 12.65 -15.47 7.43
N GLY A 78 12.17 -16.45 8.17
CA GLY A 78 12.94 -17.18 9.16
C GLY A 78 13.20 -16.40 10.44
N GLU A 79 14.10 -16.97 11.24
CA GLU A 79 14.54 -16.42 12.53
C GLU A 79 15.97 -16.86 12.84
N GLY A 80 16.65 -16.16 13.71
CA GLY A 80 18.01 -16.46 14.17
C GLY A 80 18.98 -16.57 12.99
N VAL A 81 19.69 -17.70 12.88
CA VAL A 81 20.68 -17.91 11.79
C VAL A 81 20.05 -18.07 10.40
N ASN A 82 18.76 -18.33 10.33
CA ASN A 82 18.01 -18.47 9.08
C ASN A 82 17.21 -17.21 8.72
N GLU A 83 17.35 -16.14 9.49
CA GLU A 83 16.71 -14.86 9.22
C GLU A 83 17.29 -14.21 7.95
N GLN A 84 16.44 -13.90 7.01
CA GLN A 84 16.83 -13.27 5.74
C GLN A 84 15.86 -12.16 5.38
N TYR A 85 16.40 -11.11 4.77
CA TYR A 85 15.65 -9.97 4.28
C TYR A 85 15.70 -9.88 2.77
N PHE A 86 14.58 -9.52 2.16
CA PHE A 86 14.46 -9.35 0.72
C PHE A 86 13.84 -7.99 0.40
N LEU A 87 14.38 -7.30 -0.59
CA LEU A 87 13.87 -6.03 -1.08
C LEU A 87 13.38 -6.20 -2.51
N VAL A 88 12.07 -6.15 -2.72
CA VAL A 88 11.48 -6.10 -4.06
C VAL A 88 11.49 -4.65 -4.52
N LEU A 89 12.16 -4.37 -5.63
CA LEU A 89 12.26 -3.03 -6.16
C LEU A 89 10.94 -2.53 -6.71
N GLY A 90 10.71 -1.23 -6.57
CA GLY A 90 9.56 -0.55 -7.15
C GLY A 90 9.53 -0.73 -8.66
N GLN A 91 8.35 -1.02 -9.21
CA GLN A 91 8.13 -1.33 -10.63
C GLN A 91 7.53 -0.16 -11.40
N THR A 92 7.28 0.93 -10.71
CA THR A 92 6.69 2.16 -11.25
C THR A 92 7.40 3.37 -10.68
N GLN A 93 7.44 4.44 -11.44
CA GLN A 93 7.90 5.75 -11.03
C GLN A 93 6.72 6.73 -10.95
N TYR A 94 6.78 7.65 -10.00
CA TYR A 94 5.70 8.59 -9.72
C TYR A 94 6.21 10.02 -9.67
N PRO A 95 5.41 11.02 -10.09
CA PRO A 95 5.78 12.43 -9.99
C PRO A 95 5.63 12.99 -8.57
N THR A 96 4.86 12.34 -7.68
CA THR A 96 4.59 12.81 -6.31
C THR A 96 4.65 11.68 -5.29
N LEU A 97 4.97 12.02 -4.04
CA LEU A 97 4.96 11.08 -2.93
C LEU A 97 3.56 10.50 -2.69
N ILE A 98 2.51 11.31 -2.73
CA ILE A 98 1.13 10.87 -2.51
C ILE A 98 0.74 9.75 -3.50
N GLN A 99 1.05 9.91 -4.78
CA GLN A 99 0.78 8.85 -5.76
C GLN A 99 1.59 7.58 -5.49
N THR A 100 2.81 7.73 -4.96
CA THR A 100 3.64 6.58 -4.59
C THR A 100 3.06 5.83 -3.38
N GLU A 101 2.53 6.57 -2.41
CA GLU A 101 1.89 6.01 -1.21
C GLU A 101 0.58 5.29 -1.55
N ASP A 102 -0.23 5.88 -2.41
CA ASP A 102 -1.57 5.39 -2.77
C ASP A 102 -1.56 4.18 -3.72
N ASP A 103 -0.47 3.93 -4.45
CA ASP A 103 -0.42 2.84 -5.42
C ASP A 103 -0.16 1.48 -4.76
N LEU A 104 -0.39 0.42 -5.53
CA LEU A 104 -0.16 -0.95 -5.11
C LEU A 104 1.32 -1.21 -4.79
N LEU A 105 1.56 -2.22 -3.97
CA LEU A 105 2.91 -2.71 -3.72
C LEU A 105 3.51 -3.32 -4.99
N PRO A 106 4.84 -3.25 -5.18
CA PRO A 106 5.53 -3.99 -6.23
C PRO A 106 5.16 -5.47 -6.19
N ILE A 107 4.90 -6.05 -7.35
CA ILE A 107 4.58 -7.47 -7.48
C ILE A 107 5.86 -8.28 -7.19
N PRO A 108 5.88 -9.11 -6.16
CA PRO A 108 7.04 -9.95 -5.85
C PRO A 108 7.14 -11.14 -6.81
N GLN A 109 8.24 -11.88 -6.71
CA GLN A 109 8.34 -13.18 -7.39
C GLN A 109 7.35 -14.20 -6.80
N PRO A 110 6.89 -15.19 -7.60
CA PRO A 110 5.81 -16.09 -7.18
C PRO A 110 6.08 -16.90 -5.90
N TYR A 111 7.34 -17.18 -5.55
CA TYR A 111 7.65 -17.97 -4.34
C TYR A 111 7.48 -17.17 -3.03
N PHE A 112 7.26 -15.85 -3.09
CA PHE A 112 7.05 -15.03 -1.89
C PHE A 112 5.69 -15.28 -1.24
N ASP A 113 4.75 -15.87 -1.98
CA ASP A 113 3.40 -16.16 -1.48
C ASP A 113 3.37 -17.21 -0.36
N ASP A 114 4.41 -18.06 -0.25
CA ASP A 114 4.33 -19.27 0.58
C ASP A 114 5.01 -19.16 1.95
N SER A 115 5.87 -18.17 2.20
CA SER A 115 6.67 -18.17 3.47
C SER A 115 7.27 -16.83 3.83
N VAL A 116 7.10 -15.80 3.03
CA VAL A 116 7.78 -14.51 3.19
C VAL A 116 6.79 -13.44 3.65
N THR A 117 7.13 -12.74 4.73
CA THR A 117 6.26 -11.73 5.31
C THR A 117 6.69 -10.33 4.90
N GLN A 118 5.73 -9.53 4.42
CA GLN A 118 5.93 -8.11 4.14
C GLN A 118 6.07 -7.34 5.46
N ILE A 119 7.06 -6.46 5.55
CA ILE A 119 7.28 -5.67 6.77
C ILE A 119 7.23 -4.18 6.54
N ALA A 120 7.71 -3.66 5.40
CA ALA A 120 7.71 -2.23 5.17
C ALA A 120 7.64 -1.85 3.70
N SER A 121 6.98 -0.72 3.40
CA SER A 121 7.17 0.05 2.18
C SER A 121 8.25 1.10 2.39
N ILE A 122 9.16 1.25 1.44
CA ILE A 122 10.28 2.18 1.49
C ILE A 122 10.15 3.14 0.32
N TYR A 123 10.04 4.43 0.62
CA TYR A 123 9.85 5.48 -0.37
C TYR A 123 11.17 6.17 -0.69
N ILE A 124 11.54 6.17 -1.96
CA ILE A 124 12.77 6.76 -2.49
C ILE A 124 12.42 7.87 -3.47
N GLN A 125 13.19 8.96 -3.40
CA GLN A 125 13.12 10.07 -4.36
C GLN A 125 14.47 10.32 -5.00
N GLN A 126 14.49 10.45 -6.32
CA GLN A 126 15.69 10.86 -7.02
C GLN A 126 16.13 12.26 -6.62
N GLY A 127 17.43 12.38 -6.26
CA GLY A 127 18.03 13.62 -5.77
C GLY A 127 17.92 13.82 -4.26
N SER A 128 17.20 12.98 -3.55
CA SER A 128 17.28 12.94 -2.08
C SER A 128 18.58 12.26 -1.63
N VAL A 129 19.11 12.69 -0.51
CA VAL A 129 20.28 12.08 0.13
C VAL A 129 19.89 11.03 1.18
N ASN A 130 18.58 10.88 1.44
CA ASN A 130 18.03 9.94 2.42
C ASN A 130 16.81 9.22 1.86
N ILE A 131 16.47 8.08 2.46
CA ILE A 131 15.13 7.49 2.37
C ILE A 131 14.14 8.56 2.83
N ILE A 132 13.10 8.82 2.03
CA ILE A 132 12.13 9.89 2.30
C ILE A 132 10.98 9.44 3.20
N GLY A 133 10.72 8.15 3.28
CA GLY A 133 9.72 7.57 4.17
C GLY A 133 9.80 6.07 4.25
N ILE A 134 9.38 5.53 5.37
CA ILE A 134 9.19 4.10 5.59
C ILE A 134 7.83 3.94 6.25
N GLU A 135 7.00 3.11 5.63
CA GLU A 135 5.69 2.74 6.15
C GLU A 135 5.73 1.29 6.63
N ASP A 136 5.33 1.06 7.86
CA ASP A 136 5.14 -0.28 8.41
C ASP A 136 3.86 -0.88 7.84
N ILE A 137 4.00 -1.92 7.00
CA ILE A 137 2.88 -2.61 6.35
C ILE A 137 2.63 -4.00 6.93
N ARG A 138 3.24 -4.32 8.08
CA ARG A 138 3.01 -5.59 8.74
C ARG A 138 1.52 -5.76 9.05
N PRO A 139 0.95 -6.95 8.78
CA PRO A 139 -0.43 -7.21 9.15
C PRO A 139 -0.56 -7.14 10.68
N VAL A 140 -1.26 -6.12 11.17
CA VAL A 140 -1.58 -6.02 12.59
C VAL A 140 -2.70 -7.03 12.87
N ILE A 141 -2.38 -8.09 13.62
CA ILE A 141 -3.39 -8.97 14.21
C ILE A 141 -4.09 -8.20 15.33
N GLY A 142 -4.96 -7.32 14.96
CA GLY A 142 -5.85 -6.58 15.84
C GLY A 142 -7.11 -6.35 15.04
N PHE A 143 -8.26 -6.52 15.67
CA PHE A 143 -9.54 -6.15 15.09
C PHE A 143 -9.54 -4.64 14.77
N LYS A 144 -8.86 -4.24 13.70
CA LYS A 144 -9.26 -3.02 13.01
C LYS A 144 -10.56 -3.36 12.31
N ALA A 145 -11.67 -2.95 12.92
CA ALA A 145 -12.93 -2.85 12.21
C ALA A 145 -12.69 -1.89 11.02
N GLY A 146 -12.63 -2.46 9.83
CA GLY A 146 -12.34 -1.72 8.60
C GLY A 146 -11.03 -2.17 7.98
N GLY A 147 -11.10 -2.62 6.75
CA GLY A 147 -9.97 -3.14 5.98
C GLY A 147 -8.78 -2.19 5.92
N ILE A 148 -7.71 -2.73 5.46
CA ILE A 148 -6.46 -2.08 5.09
C ILE A 148 -6.77 -0.74 4.42
N ASN A 149 -6.34 0.37 5.03
CA ASN A 149 -6.63 1.72 4.55
C ASN A 149 -8.13 2.09 4.51
N ALA A 150 -8.86 1.85 5.61
CA ALA A 150 -10.13 2.55 5.78
C ALA A 150 -9.84 4.06 5.76
N SER A 151 -10.02 4.68 4.61
CA SER A 151 -9.91 6.14 4.50
C SER A 151 -10.80 6.76 5.55
N SER A 152 -10.23 7.53 6.46
CA SER A 152 -10.99 8.32 7.44
C SER A 152 -11.74 9.47 6.78
N LEU A 153 -11.41 9.78 5.52
CA LEU A 153 -12.06 10.78 4.71
C LEU A 153 -13.06 10.11 3.76
N HIS A 154 -14.33 10.46 3.91
CA HIS A 154 -15.42 9.91 3.08
C HIS A 154 -15.12 10.06 1.56
N GLY A 155 -14.50 11.17 1.15
CA GLY A 155 -14.16 11.43 -0.25
C GLY A 155 -13.14 10.47 -0.88
N ASN A 156 -12.40 9.71 -0.08
CA ASN A 156 -11.39 8.74 -0.55
C ASN A 156 -11.90 7.30 -0.60
N LEU A 157 -13.18 7.06 -0.31
CA LEU A 157 -13.76 5.73 -0.41
C LEU A 157 -14.00 5.36 -1.87
N LEU A 158 -13.66 4.11 -2.24
CA LEU A 158 -14.00 3.57 -3.55
C LEU A 158 -15.52 3.38 -3.68
N GLY A 159 -16.07 3.65 -4.85
CA GLY A 159 -17.49 3.40 -5.12
C GLY A 159 -18.43 4.54 -4.71
N LEU A 160 -17.95 5.72 -4.30
CA LEU A 160 -18.80 6.84 -3.90
C LEU A 160 -19.76 7.32 -5.00
N SER A 161 -19.40 7.10 -6.27
CA SER A 161 -20.25 7.40 -7.43
C SER A 161 -21.18 6.24 -7.81
N ALA A 162 -20.98 5.06 -7.20
CA ALA A 162 -21.86 3.93 -7.42
C ALA A 162 -23.15 4.12 -6.63
N ASP A 163 -24.30 3.92 -7.30
CA ASP A 163 -25.60 3.98 -6.64
C ASP A 163 -25.96 2.62 -6.02
N ASP A 164 -25.16 2.19 -5.04
CA ASP A 164 -25.30 0.92 -4.32
C ASP A 164 -26.16 1.03 -3.05
N HIS A 165 -26.47 2.27 -2.62
CA HIS A 165 -27.33 2.56 -1.48
C HIS A 165 -28.76 2.88 -1.94
N THR A 166 -29.45 1.89 -2.48
CA THR A 166 -30.79 2.05 -3.07
C THR A 166 -31.86 2.56 -2.09
N GLN A 167 -31.57 2.55 -0.79
CA GLN A 167 -32.43 3.07 0.27
C GLN A 167 -32.38 4.59 0.43
N TYR A 168 -31.40 5.28 -0.17
CA TYR A 168 -31.29 6.74 -0.08
C TYR A 168 -31.78 7.43 -1.34
N LEU A 169 -32.30 8.63 -1.16
CA LEU A 169 -32.62 9.52 -2.29
C LEU A 169 -31.33 10.13 -2.85
N LEU A 170 -31.22 10.14 -4.17
CA LEU A 170 -30.11 10.84 -4.82
C LEU A 170 -30.29 12.35 -4.74
N VAL A 171 -29.18 13.08 -4.59
CA VAL A 171 -29.17 14.55 -4.48
C VAL A 171 -29.75 15.23 -5.73
N ASP A 172 -29.58 14.60 -6.90
CA ASP A 172 -30.11 15.06 -8.19
C ASP A 172 -31.59 14.74 -8.40
N GLY A 173 -32.21 13.99 -7.48
CA GLY A 173 -33.62 13.59 -7.58
C GLY A 173 -33.92 12.57 -8.67
N SER A 174 -32.92 11.95 -9.28
CA SER A 174 -33.12 10.97 -10.37
C SER A 174 -33.75 9.65 -9.91
N ARG A 175 -33.67 9.37 -8.61
CA ARG A 175 -34.33 8.18 -8.04
C ARG A 175 -35.72 8.52 -7.52
N ALA A 176 -36.74 7.84 -8.09
CA ALA A 176 -38.11 7.96 -7.59
C ALA A 176 -38.28 7.25 -6.24
N MET A 177 -39.09 7.81 -5.37
CA MET A 177 -39.55 7.16 -4.17
C MET A 177 -40.66 6.13 -4.50
N VAL A 178 -40.56 4.94 -3.92
CA VAL A 178 -41.50 3.86 -4.14
C VAL A 178 -42.59 3.83 -3.05
N GLY A 179 -42.47 4.61 -2.00
CA GLY A 179 -43.39 4.67 -0.87
C GLY A 179 -43.57 6.08 -0.32
N ASP A 180 -44.43 6.18 0.68
CA ASP A 180 -44.75 7.46 1.33
C ASP A 180 -43.58 7.97 2.20
N ILE A 181 -43.39 9.29 2.20
CA ILE A 181 -42.47 9.95 3.13
C ILE A 181 -43.22 10.26 4.42
N ASN A 182 -42.81 9.64 5.51
CA ASN A 182 -43.26 10.04 6.84
C ASN A 182 -42.31 11.08 7.42
N MET A 183 -42.70 12.33 7.37
CA MET A 183 -41.93 13.47 7.91
C MET A 183 -42.10 13.66 9.43
N GLY A 184 -42.92 12.85 10.08
CA GLY A 184 -43.23 13.04 11.49
C GLY A 184 -43.83 14.42 11.77
N THR A 185 -43.18 15.20 12.62
CA THR A 185 -43.57 16.59 12.93
C THR A 185 -42.85 17.65 12.10
N ASN A 186 -42.03 17.25 11.12
CA ASN A 186 -41.29 18.17 10.31
C ASN A 186 -42.01 18.56 9.02
N ASN A 187 -41.67 19.71 8.47
CA ASN A 187 -42.28 20.25 7.24
C ASN A 187 -41.31 20.09 6.05
N ILE A 188 -41.86 19.91 4.85
CA ILE A 188 -41.14 20.04 3.61
C ILE A 188 -41.13 21.54 3.23
N ASN A 189 -39.95 22.15 3.25
CA ASN A 189 -39.78 23.55 2.86
C ASN A 189 -39.22 23.64 1.42
N ASN A 190 -39.52 24.77 0.73
CA ASN A 190 -39.04 25.08 -0.62
C ASN A 190 -39.49 24.10 -1.71
N THR A 191 -40.70 23.58 -1.62
CA THR A 191 -41.27 22.80 -2.71
C THR A 191 -41.87 23.72 -3.76
N ASN A 192 -41.41 23.59 -5.01
CA ASN A 192 -41.96 24.35 -6.11
C ASN A 192 -43.33 23.83 -6.58
N ILE A 193 -43.55 22.54 -6.51
CA ILE A 193 -44.79 21.88 -6.91
C ILE A 193 -45.07 20.67 -5.98
N VAL A 194 -46.20 20.67 -5.32
CA VAL A 194 -46.76 19.46 -4.70
C VAL A 194 -48.08 19.20 -5.43
N ASN A 195 -48.09 18.22 -6.34
CA ASN A 195 -49.31 17.74 -6.98
C ASN A 195 -49.98 16.71 -6.07
N SER A 196 -51.05 17.08 -5.43
CA SER A 196 -51.98 16.12 -4.78
C SER A 196 -52.97 15.64 -5.83
N ASN A 197 -52.79 14.43 -6.33
CA ASN A 197 -53.89 13.75 -7.01
C ASN A 197 -54.91 13.32 -5.97
N GLN A 198 -56.08 13.96 -5.97
CA GLN A 198 -57.27 13.51 -5.27
C GLN A 198 -57.89 12.34 -6.01
#